data_f9a37caeadef6697337a8f5e86814207
#
_entry.id   f9a37caeadef6697337a8f5e86814207
#
_cell.length_a   1.000
_cell.length_b   1.000
_cell.length_c   1.000
_cell.angle_alpha   90.00
_cell.angle_beta   90.00
_cell.angle_gamma   90.00
#
_symmetry.space_group_name_H-M   'P 1'
#
loop_
_entity.id
_entity.type
_entity.pdbx_description
1 polymer ?
#
loop_
_entity_poly.entity_id
_entity_poly.type
_entity_poly.pdbx_seq_one_letter_code
_entity_poly.pdbx_strand_id
1 'polypeptide(L)'
;MLAQNRLQSVCNKVNASSSAGAVVVEDVNSGELLAAASYPTYDLNDYYDKYDELISNPRNPLWSRFAMGTYAPGSTFKPVVASASLEEGTISADTIFNCGGRMEYRVSRSNVFTEMHTAVKM
;
A
#
# COMPACT_ATOMS: atom_id res chain seq x y z
N MET A 1 10.33 -15.62 8.93
CA MET A 1 10.46 -16.58 7.81
C MET A 1 9.15 -16.78 7.01
N LEU A 2 8.01 -17.13 7.62
CA LEU A 2 6.77 -17.38 6.88
C LEU A 2 6.27 -16.17 6.08
N ALA A 3 6.20 -14.98 6.69
CA ALA A 3 5.76 -13.76 6.04
C ALA A 3 6.62 -13.40 4.82
N GLN A 4 7.94 -13.50 4.96
CA GLN A 4 8.91 -13.26 3.88
C GLN A 4 8.69 -14.20 2.70
N ASN A 5 8.56 -15.50 2.96
CA ASN A 5 8.36 -16.51 1.91
C ASN A 5 7.03 -16.32 1.17
N ARG A 6 5.97 -15.94 1.90
CA ARG A 6 4.66 -15.67 1.30
C ARG A 6 4.66 -14.42 0.46
N LEU A 7 5.27 -13.35 0.96
CA LEU A 7 5.43 -12.10 0.20
C LEU A 7 6.19 -12.35 -1.11
N GLN A 8 7.32 -13.03 -1.04
CA GLN A 8 8.11 -13.40 -2.23
C GLN A 8 7.29 -14.23 -3.22
N SER A 9 6.54 -15.24 -2.73
CA SER A 9 5.70 -16.08 -3.58
C SER A 9 4.62 -15.27 -4.31
N VAL A 10 3.98 -14.32 -3.64
CA VAL A 10 2.96 -13.44 -4.25
C VAL A 10 3.61 -12.52 -5.29
N CYS A 11 4.71 -11.86 -4.93
CA CYS A 11 5.42 -10.98 -5.86
C CYS A 11 5.86 -11.73 -7.13
N ASN A 12 6.39 -12.94 -6.98
CA ASN A 12 6.81 -13.76 -8.12
C ASN A 12 5.65 -14.20 -9.02
N LYS A 13 4.46 -14.42 -8.45
CA LYS A 13 3.25 -14.73 -9.23
C LYS A 13 2.72 -13.53 -10.02
N VAL A 14 2.86 -12.32 -9.49
CA VAL A 14 2.44 -11.09 -10.18
C VAL A 14 3.43 -10.75 -11.29
N ASN A 15 4.68 -10.59 -10.96
CA ASN A 15 5.77 -10.36 -11.91
C ASN A 15 7.13 -10.57 -11.21
N ALA A 16 7.81 -11.66 -11.51
CA ALA A 16 9.07 -12.03 -10.85
C ALA A 16 10.19 -11.00 -11.02
N SER A 17 10.20 -10.26 -12.12
CA SER A 17 11.28 -9.31 -12.44
C SER A 17 11.07 -7.90 -11.86
N SER A 18 9.82 -7.46 -11.69
CA SER A 18 9.51 -6.07 -11.31
C SER A 18 8.70 -5.91 -10.02
N SER A 19 8.00 -6.96 -9.57
CA SER A 19 7.18 -6.85 -8.37
C SER A 19 8.01 -6.65 -7.10
N ALA A 20 7.51 -5.78 -6.25
CA ALA A 20 8.05 -5.49 -4.94
C ALA A 20 6.90 -5.31 -3.95
N GLY A 21 7.17 -5.45 -2.66
CA GLY A 21 6.12 -5.28 -1.67
C GLY A 21 6.62 -5.29 -0.23
N ALA A 22 5.69 -5.07 0.67
CA ALA A 22 5.90 -5.16 2.11
C ALA A 22 4.74 -5.88 2.78
N VAL A 23 5.01 -6.51 3.91
CA VAL A 23 4.01 -7.09 4.81
C VAL A 23 4.35 -6.67 6.24
N VAL A 24 3.34 -6.19 6.95
CA VAL A 24 3.40 -5.92 8.39
C VAL A 24 2.24 -6.68 9.03
N VAL A 25 2.53 -7.35 10.15
CA VAL A 25 1.53 -8.04 10.97
C VAL A 25 1.66 -7.50 12.38
N GLU A 26 0.56 -6.97 12.91
CA GLU A 26 0.48 -6.33 14.21
C GLU A 26 -0.64 -6.95 15.03
N ASP A 27 -0.42 -7.14 16.33
CA ASP A 27 -1.46 -7.51 17.26
C ASP A 27 -2.36 -6.31 17.55
N VAL A 28 -3.65 -6.45 17.27
CA VAL A 28 -4.62 -5.34 17.39
C VAL A 28 -4.90 -4.90 18.82
N ASN A 29 -4.61 -5.73 19.81
CA ASN A 29 -4.86 -5.41 21.21
C ASN A 29 -3.66 -4.76 21.88
N SER A 30 -2.45 -5.22 21.56
CA SER A 30 -1.20 -4.74 22.17
C SER A 30 -0.45 -3.71 21.32
N GLY A 31 -0.71 -3.65 20.01
CA GLY A 31 0.09 -2.88 19.04
C GLY A 31 1.46 -3.50 18.77
N GLU A 32 1.69 -4.75 19.21
CA GLU A 32 2.97 -5.43 19.05
C GLU A 32 3.19 -5.84 17.59
N LEU A 33 4.36 -5.54 17.06
CA LEU A 33 4.77 -5.93 15.72
C LEU A 33 5.19 -7.40 15.69
N LEU A 34 4.32 -8.28 15.20
CA LEU A 34 4.54 -9.72 15.13
C LEU A 34 5.40 -10.13 13.94
N ALA A 35 5.31 -9.42 12.82
CA ALA A 35 6.16 -9.63 11.65
C ALA A 35 6.23 -8.38 10.77
N ALA A 36 7.41 -8.17 10.17
CA ALA A 36 7.64 -7.19 9.14
C ALA A 36 8.55 -7.78 8.06
N ALA A 37 8.18 -7.61 6.79
CA ALA A 37 8.95 -8.13 5.67
C ALA A 37 8.91 -7.19 4.48
N SER A 38 10.01 -7.14 3.75
CA SER A 38 10.15 -6.43 2.47
C SER A 38 10.58 -7.40 1.37
N TYR A 39 10.16 -7.13 0.14
CA TYR A 39 10.62 -7.85 -1.04
C TYR A 39 10.87 -6.88 -2.22
N PRO A 40 11.96 -7.01 -2.97
CA PRO A 40 13.07 -7.93 -2.73
C PRO A 40 13.82 -7.65 -1.42
N THR A 41 14.56 -8.63 -0.97
CA THR A 41 15.38 -8.57 0.24
C THR A 41 16.74 -9.20 -0.06
N TYR A 42 17.62 -9.24 0.93
CA TYR A 42 18.95 -9.81 0.86
C TYR A 42 19.22 -10.68 2.09
N ASP A 43 20.22 -11.54 2.02
CA ASP A 43 20.72 -12.27 3.19
C ASP A 43 21.69 -11.38 3.96
N LEU A 44 21.49 -11.25 5.27
CA LEU A 44 22.35 -10.47 6.16
C LEU A 44 23.78 -10.99 6.19
N ASN A 45 23.97 -12.29 5.99
CA ASN A 45 25.31 -12.89 5.95
C ASN A 45 26.08 -12.48 4.70
N ASP A 46 25.40 -12.20 3.60
CA ASP A 46 25.98 -11.78 2.33
C ASP A 46 26.20 -10.26 2.24
N TYR A 47 25.78 -9.48 3.24
CA TYR A 47 25.71 -8.02 3.15
C TYR A 47 27.04 -7.38 2.78
N TYR A 48 28.13 -7.77 3.45
CA TYR A 48 29.45 -7.18 3.19
C TYR A 48 30.06 -7.70 1.89
N ASP A 49 29.90 -8.97 1.60
CA ASP A 49 30.50 -9.62 0.42
C ASP A 49 29.84 -9.20 -0.89
N LYS A 50 28.53 -8.86 -0.83
CA LYS A 50 27.72 -8.48 -2.00
C LYS A 50 27.25 -7.02 -1.97
N TYR A 51 27.89 -6.17 -1.17
CA TYR A 51 27.42 -4.80 -0.98
C TYR A 51 27.30 -4.01 -2.29
N ASP A 52 28.29 -4.08 -3.16
CA ASP A 52 28.31 -3.36 -4.44
C ASP A 52 27.23 -3.87 -5.40
N GLU A 53 26.94 -5.17 -5.38
CA GLU A 53 25.84 -5.77 -6.12
C GLU A 53 24.50 -5.31 -5.57
N LEU A 54 24.33 -5.30 -4.25
CA LEU A 54 23.09 -4.91 -3.59
C LEU A 54 22.75 -3.44 -3.81
N ILE A 55 23.74 -2.54 -3.75
CA ILE A 55 23.52 -1.10 -3.94
C ILE A 55 23.26 -0.73 -5.41
N SER A 56 23.87 -1.46 -6.34
CA SER A 56 23.67 -1.26 -7.78
C SER A 56 22.41 -1.93 -8.32
N ASN A 57 21.73 -2.76 -7.53
CA ASN A 57 20.56 -3.48 -7.96
C ASN A 57 19.35 -2.53 -8.16
N PRO A 58 18.79 -2.43 -9.38
CA PRO A 58 17.68 -1.52 -9.68
C PRO A 58 16.40 -1.81 -8.89
N ARG A 59 16.29 -3.00 -8.30
CA ARG A 59 15.16 -3.39 -7.44
C ARG A 59 15.32 -2.94 -5.99
N ASN A 60 16.45 -2.28 -5.63
CA ASN A 60 16.72 -1.74 -4.31
C ASN A 60 16.43 -2.72 -3.15
N PRO A 61 17.11 -3.86 -3.04
CA PRO A 61 16.87 -4.85 -2.00
C PRO A 61 17.19 -4.32 -0.59
N LEU A 62 18.08 -3.32 -0.47
CA LEU A 62 18.42 -2.64 0.79
C LEU A 62 17.33 -1.68 1.29
N TRP A 63 16.36 -1.33 0.42
CA TRP A 63 15.28 -0.43 0.78
C TRP A 63 14.21 -1.15 1.61
N SER A 64 14.08 -0.78 2.88
CA SER A 64 13.03 -1.33 3.76
C SER A 64 11.66 -0.76 3.39
N ARG A 65 10.90 -1.49 2.59
CA ARG A 65 9.61 -1.03 2.07
C ARG A 65 8.54 -0.89 3.14
N PHE A 66 8.58 -1.70 4.19
CA PHE A 66 7.64 -1.57 5.29
C PHE A 66 7.90 -0.35 6.19
N ALA A 67 9.16 0.10 6.29
CA ALA A 67 9.53 1.22 7.16
C ALA A 67 9.68 2.54 6.40
N MET A 68 10.14 2.50 5.15
CA MET A 68 10.53 3.69 4.38
C MET A 68 9.64 3.93 3.16
N GLY A 69 8.83 2.94 2.76
CA GLY A 69 7.96 3.04 1.60
C GLY A 69 6.72 3.88 1.89
N THR A 70 6.36 4.76 0.94
CA THR A 70 5.10 5.51 0.97
C THR A 70 4.21 5.00 -0.15
N TYR A 71 3.00 4.57 0.20
CA TYR A 71 2.06 3.98 -0.74
C TYR A 71 0.71 4.69 -0.65
N ALA A 72 0.06 4.88 -1.80
CA ALA A 72 -1.31 5.37 -1.82
C ALA A 72 -2.25 4.33 -1.17
N PRO A 73 -2.99 4.69 -0.12
CA PRO A 73 -3.78 3.75 0.64
C PRO A 73 -4.96 3.14 -0.15
N GLY A 74 -5.43 3.84 -1.17
CA GLY A 74 -6.57 3.39 -1.96
C GLY A 74 -7.81 3.15 -1.09
N SER A 75 -8.58 2.04 -1.39
CA SER A 75 -9.81 1.71 -0.65
C SER A 75 -9.63 1.46 0.85
N THR A 76 -8.40 1.21 1.31
CA THR A 76 -8.14 1.03 2.75
C THR A 76 -8.29 2.33 3.54
N PHE A 77 -8.31 3.48 2.86
CA PHE A 77 -8.55 4.78 3.48
C PHE A 77 -10.05 5.12 3.65
N LYS A 78 -10.96 4.34 3.05
CA LYS A 78 -12.42 4.60 3.13
C LYS A 78 -12.97 4.69 4.57
N PRO A 79 -12.57 3.83 5.51
CA PRO A 79 -13.03 3.96 6.89
C PRO A 79 -12.67 5.30 7.53
N VAL A 80 -11.47 5.82 7.24
CA VAL A 80 -11.04 7.13 7.73
C VAL A 80 -11.92 8.25 7.17
N VAL A 81 -12.16 8.23 5.85
CA VAL A 81 -13.05 9.21 5.19
C VAL A 81 -14.48 9.12 5.70
N ALA A 82 -15.00 7.91 5.87
CA ALA A 82 -16.36 7.70 6.38
C ALA A 82 -16.50 8.22 7.81
N SER A 83 -15.54 7.91 8.70
CA SER A 83 -15.54 8.40 10.09
C SER A 83 -15.50 9.92 10.15
N ALA A 84 -14.61 10.55 9.40
CA ALA A 84 -14.52 12.00 9.31
C ALA A 84 -15.82 12.63 8.80
N SER A 85 -16.43 12.05 7.78
CA SER A 85 -17.68 12.55 7.20
C SER A 85 -18.88 12.43 8.16
N LEU A 86 -18.92 11.37 8.97
CA LEU A 86 -19.93 11.20 10.02
C LEU A 86 -19.72 12.23 11.17
N GLU A 87 -18.47 12.42 11.58
CA GLU A 87 -18.08 13.40 12.64
C GLU A 87 -18.45 14.83 12.24
N GLU A 88 -18.15 15.21 10.99
CA GLU A 88 -18.47 16.53 10.42
C GLU A 88 -19.97 16.68 10.06
N GLY A 89 -20.77 15.65 10.20
CA GLY A 89 -22.20 15.65 9.88
C GLY A 89 -22.52 15.84 8.38
N THR A 90 -21.53 15.65 7.50
CA THR A 90 -21.73 15.71 6.04
C THR A 90 -22.48 14.51 5.48
N ILE A 91 -22.44 13.37 6.21
CA ILE A 91 -23.24 12.17 5.97
C ILE A 91 -23.83 11.67 7.30
N SER A 92 -24.84 10.81 7.19
CA SER A 92 -25.41 10.05 8.32
C SER A 92 -25.27 8.55 8.06
N ALA A 93 -25.57 7.73 9.07
CA ALA A 93 -25.56 6.27 8.93
C ALA A 93 -26.54 5.76 7.85
N ASP A 94 -27.59 6.53 7.56
CA ASP A 94 -28.61 6.19 6.58
C ASP A 94 -28.37 6.81 5.19
N THR A 95 -27.23 7.48 5.00
CA THR A 95 -26.89 8.12 3.72
C THR A 95 -26.64 7.06 2.65
N ILE A 96 -27.39 7.14 1.56
CA ILE A 96 -27.26 6.22 0.42
C ILE A 96 -26.47 6.90 -0.69
N PHE A 97 -25.41 6.23 -1.16
CA PHE A 97 -24.60 6.65 -2.30
C PHE A 97 -24.96 5.84 -3.54
N ASN A 98 -25.25 6.53 -4.62
CA ASN A 98 -25.48 5.88 -5.91
C ASN A 98 -24.17 5.92 -6.73
N CYS A 99 -23.52 4.77 -6.87
CA CYS A 99 -22.26 4.63 -7.59
C CYS A 99 -22.50 4.41 -9.09
N GLY A 100 -22.49 5.49 -9.85
CA GLY A 100 -22.63 5.46 -11.32
C GLY A 100 -21.34 5.13 -12.09
N GLY A 101 -20.25 4.73 -11.40
CA GLY A 101 -18.96 4.40 -12.02
C GLY A 101 -18.11 5.62 -12.42
N ARG A 102 -18.67 6.84 -12.32
CA ARG A 102 -17.98 8.10 -12.63
C ARG A 102 -18.30 9.13 -11.55
N MET A 103 -17.30 9.86 -11.10
CA MET A 103 -17.45 10.99 -10.18
C MET A 103 -16.72 12.20 -10.73
N GLU A 104 -17.42 13.34 -10.85
CA GLU A 104 -16.84 14.63 -11.18
C GLU A 104 -16.72 15.46 -9.90
N TYR A 105 -15.53 16.00 -9.64
CA TYR A 105 -15.34 16.93 -8.53
C TYR A 105 -14.63 18.19 -8.99
N ARG A 106 -15.00 19.33 -8.38
CA ARG A 106 -14.34 20.62 -8.61
C ARG A 106 -13.40 20.90 -7.44
N VAL A 107 -12.13 21.11 -7.74
CA VAL A 107 -11.20 21.71 -6.78
C VAL A 107 -11.29 23.24 -6.97
N SER A 108 -11.81 23.91 -5.97
CA SER A 108 -11.93 25.38 -5.97
C SER A 108 -10.57 26.04 -6.13
N ARG A 109 -10.40 26.83 -7.23
CA ARG A 109 -9.29 27.72 -7.62
C ARG A 109 -8.31 27.28 -8.70
N SER A 110 -8.43 26.11 -9.28
CA SER A 110 -7.78 25.82 -10.56
C SER A 110 -8.75 25.07 -11.46
N ASN A 111 -8.83 25.45 -12.73
CA ASN A 111 -9.68 24.79 -13.74
C ASN A 111 -9.14 23.41 -14.14
N VAL A 112 -8.64 22.65 -13.20
CA VAL A 112 -8.13 21.29 -13.44
C VAL A 112 -9.22 20.29 -13.10
N PHE A 113 -9.84 19.72 -14.13
CA PHE A 113 -10.73 18.58 -14.01
C PHE A 113 -9.88 17.32 -14.01
N THR A 114 -9.96 16.54 -12.94
CA THR A 114 -9.37 15.19 -12.91
C THR A 114 -10.50 14.16 -12.92
N GLU A 115 -10.60 13.41 -13.99
CA GLU A 115 -11.51 12.27 -14.05
C GLU A 115 -10.88 11.09 -13.33
N MET A 116 -11.50 10.63 -12.25
CA MET A 116 -11.16 9.33 -11.65
C MET A 116 -12.09 8.26 -12.21
N HIS A 117 -11.56 7.44 -13.10
CA HIS A 117 -12.23 6.21 -13.51
C HIS A 117 -12.05 5.16 -12.41
N THR A 118 -13.05 5.03 -11.55
CA THR A 118 -13.12 3.88 -10.64
C THR A 118 -13.83 2.76 -11.36
N ALA A 119 -13.09 1.94 -12.08
CA ALA A 119 -13.62 0.68 -12.58
C ALA A 119 -13.78 -0.30 -11.41
N VAL A 120 -14.92 -0.27 -10.74
CA VAL A 120 -15.33 -1.36 -9.85
C VAL A 120 -16.03 -2.38 -10.73
N LYS A 121 -15.31 -3.42 -11.15
CA LYS A 121 -15.94 -4.68 -11.58
C LYS A 121 -16.29 -5.44 -10.31
N MET A 122 -17.58 -5.56 -10.03
CA MET A 122 -18.11 -6.60 -9.16
C MET A 122 -18.06 -7.94 -9.87
#